data_2938791be4e8e9a06f7ba8d832aa8faa
#
_entry.id   2938791be4e8e9a06f7ba8d832aa8faa
#
_cell.length_a   1.000
_cell.length_b   1.000
_cell.length_c   1.000
_cell.angle_alpha   90.00
_cell.angle_beta   90.00
_cell.angle_gamma   90.00
#
_symmetry.space_group_name_H-M   'P 1'
#
loop_
_entity.id
_entity.type
_entity.pdbx_description
1 polymer ?
#
loop_
_entity_poly.entity_id
_entity_poly.type
_entity_poly.pdbx_seq_one_letter_code
_entity_poly.pdbx_strand_id
1 'polypeptide(L)'
;KREGLDPYDAKEQARGYAEQLSAPFIILSNGCEHWFWNYERAGQRDAYRIERLPSREDLERVRLKNLQPPRPLGSEVVTPEYLRQLKHELTLRRYQIQAMDELARLFDTKGLRKFLLEMATGTGKTLLCAALIRRFLMSRNAERVLFIVDRIELAKQTIEDFAVVLPEFKPVIYKTARRTGELLGSSVVIATIQSLMTDRRYREEFTPFYFDLVINDEAHRSIYGDAREVVQFFQATRIGLTATPKAYLKNIDAEKLAEENPRALEARQLRDTYHYFGCKPGFPTFRYDIIDAVKDPEGPFLCLPTIIDLRSDITTKALVESGWAVVVNEQEESFKIQDLEKKIFTPTRNRLMCEAFLKEAQKDPAGAIGKAIVFAVNQTHATNLAKLFNELQPGIALTITSRIPE
;
A
#
# COMPACT_ATOMS: atom_id res chain seq x y z
N LYS A 1 -20.98 -27.44 11.39
CA LYS A 1 -21.58 -27.13 12.71
C LYS A 1 -22.85 -26.29 12.57
N ARG A 2 -23.67 -26.23 13.61
CA ARG A 2 -24.86 -25.36 13.65
C ARG A 2 -24.43 -23.90 13.71
N GLU A 3 -25.24 -23.03 13.13
CA GLU A 3 -25.09 -21.58 13.24
C GLU A 3 -24.98 -21.18 14.73
N GLY A 4 -24.05 -20.27 15.05
CA GLY A 4 -23.79 -19.84 16.43
C GLY A 4 -22.73 -20.67 17.21
N LEU A 5 -22.22 -21.78 16.64
CA LEU A 5 -21.09 -22.51 17.21
C LEU A 5 -19.82 -22.22 16.40
N ASP A 6 -18.68 -22.03 17.08
CA ASP A 6 -17.41 -21.85 16.40
C ASP A 6 -17.03 -23.11 15.60
N PRO A 7 -16.89 -23.02 14.27
CA PRO A 7 -16.50 -24.17 13.46
C PRO A 7 -15.12 -24.73 13.85
N TYR A 8 -14.24 -23.88 14.34
CA TYR A 8 -12.88 -24.26 14.72
C TYR A 8 -12.81 -25.34 15.81
N ASP A 9 -13.78 -25.36 16.74
CA ASP A 9 -13.82 -26.39 17.81
C ASP A 9 -13.94 -27.84 17.30
N ALA A 10 -14.39 -28.01 16.04
CA ALA A 10 -14.50 -29.34 15.42
C ALA A 10 -13.19 -29.77 14.71
N LYS A 11 -12.12 -28.99 14.82
CA LYS A 11 -10.88 -29.17 14.06
C LYS A 11 -10.30 -30.59 14.18
N GLU A 12 -10.08 -31.07 15.42
CA GLU A 12 -9.46 -32.38 15.65
C GLU A 12 -10.38 -33.53 15.20
N GLN A 13 -11.69 -33.40 15.42
CA GLN A 13 -12.66 -34.39 14.91
C GLN A 13 -12.63 -34.47 13.39
N ALA A 14 -12.62 -33.30 12.71
CA ALA A 14 -12.56 -33.25 11.26
C ALA A 14 -11.25 -33.81 10.71
N ARG A 15 -10.15 -33.63 11.43
CA ARG A 15 -8.87 -34.23 11.10
C ARG A 15 -8.92 -35.77 11.11
N GLY A 16 -9.50 -36.35 12.14
CA GLY A 16 -9.67 -37.81 12.21
C GLY A 16 -10.47 -38.38 11.03
N TYR A 17 -11.52 -37.66 10.59
CA TYR A 17 -12.26 -38.07 9.41
C TYR A 17 -11.47 -37.87 8.11
N ALA A 18 -10.73 -36.78 7.97
CA ALA A 18 -9.92 -36.52 6.80
C ALA A 18 -8.80 -37.57 6.63
N GLU A 19 -8.17 -37.98 7.72
CA GLU A 19 -7.16 -39.06 7.72
C GLU A 19 -7.76 -40.42 7.27
N GLN A 20 -8.94 -40.76 7.76
CA GLN A 20 -9.64 -42.00 7.36
C GLN A 20 -10.05 -41.99 5.89
N LEU A 21 -10.41 -40.83 5.35
CA LEU A 21 -10.85 -40.67 3.96
C LEU A 21 -9.73 -40.34 3.01
N SER A 22 -8.49 -40.20 3.49
CA SER A 22 -7.34 -39.69 2.74
C SER A 22 -7.65 -38.35 2.04
N ALA A 23 -8.43 -37.48 2.70
CA ALA A 23 -8.79 -36.17 2.17
C ALA A 23 -7.67 -35.18 2.50
N PRO A 24 -7.07 -34.48 1.50
CA PRO A 24 -5.89 -33.65 1.71
C PRO A 24 -6.20 -32.32 2.41
N PHE A 25 -7.47 -31.93 2.49
CA PHE A 25 -7.92 -30.66 3.01
C PHE A 25 -9.11 -30.80 3.95
N ILE A 26 -9.21 -29.85 4.88
CA ILE A 26 -10.34 -29.73 5.79
C ILE A 26 -10.94 -28.35 5.63
N ILE A 27 -12.25 -28.28 5.46
CA ILE A 27 -13.04 -27.05 5.50
C ILE A 27 -13.99 -27.17 6.70
N LEU A 28 -13.84 -26.27 7.67
CA LEU A 28 -14.75 -26.16 8.79
C LEU A 28 -15.69 -24.98 8.52
N SER A 29 -17.00 -25.21 8.68
CA SER A 29 -18.00 -24.18 8.42
C SER A 29 -19.23 -24.33 9.29
N ASN A 30 -19.83 -23.21 9.68
CA ASN A 30 -21.16 -23.12 10.27
C ASN A 30 -22.17 -22.42 9.37
N GLY A 31 -21.80 -22.14 8.10
CA GLY A 31 -22.59 -21.37 7.15
C GLY A 31 -22.22 -19.89 7.08
N CYS A 32 -21.79 -19.30 8.18
CA CYS A 32 -21.39 -17.89 8.29
C CYS A 32 -19.87 -17.70 8.33
N GLU A 33 -19.19 -18.62 9.00
CA GLU A 33 -17.74 -18.59 9.15
C GLU A 33 -17.12 -19.84 8.55
N HIS A 34 -15.96 -19.65 7.91
CA HIS A 34 -15.27 -20.73 7.23
C HIS A 34 -13.79 -20.73 7.63
N TRP A 35 -13.26 -21.96 7.82
CA TRP A 35 -11.86 -22.20 8.08
C TRP A 35 -11.34 -23.22 7.09
N PHE A 36 -10.13 -23.01 6.58
CA PHE A 36 -9.44 -23.92 5.67
C PHE A 36 -8.17 -24.44 6.30
N TRP A 37 -7.95 -25.74 6.19
CA TRP A 37 -6.76 -26.38 6.70
C TRP A 37 -6.19 -27.35 5.66
N ASN A 38 -5.02 -27.02 5.15
CA ASN A 38 -4.21 -27.90 4.34
C ASN A 38 -3.23 -28.61 5.29
N TYR A 39 -3.71 -29.60 6.03
CA TYR A 39 -2.95 -30.23 7.10
C TYR A 39 -1.79 -31.11 6.61
N GLU A 40 -1.79 -31.53 5.34
CA GLU A 40 -0.67 -32.26 4.71
C GLU A 40 0.52 -31.34 4.40
N ARG A 41 0.31 -30.04 4.31
CA ARG A 41 1.38 -29.11 3.93
C ARG A 41 2.35 -28.90 5.07
N ALA A 42 3.64 -29.21 4.83
CA ALA A 42 4.70 -28.86 5.76
C ALA A 42 4.67 -27.35 6.11
N GLY A 43 4.63 -27.02 7.42
CA GLY A 43 4.56 -25.66 7.89
C GLY A 43 3.15 -25.10 8.11
N GLN A 44 2.09 -25.69 7.58
CA GLN A 44 0.73 -25.30 7.87
C GLN A 44 0.17 -26.09 9.05
N ARG A 45 0.54 -25.66 10.26
CA ARG A 45 0.24 -26.39 11.51
C ARG A 45 -1.22 -26.30 11.94
N ASP A 46 -1.98 -25.33 11.40
CA ASP A 46 -3.32 -25.03 11.88
C ASP A 46 -4.26 -24.53 10.79
N ALA A 47 -5.56 -24.64 11.05
CA ALA A 47 -6.60 -24.06 10.21
C ALA A 47 -6.57 -22.53 10.33
N TYR A 48 -6.82 -21.85 9.22
CA TYR A 48 -6.96 -20.39 9.18
C TYR A 48 -8.30 -19.98 8.61
N ARG A 49 -8.82 -18.86 9.09
CA ARG A 49 -10.10 -18.32 8.65
C ARG A 49 -10.04 -17.88 7.20
N ILE A 50 -11.04 -18.24 6.43
CA ILE A 50 -11.24 -17.80 5.04
C ILE A 50 -12.58 -17.09 4.91
N GLU A 51 -12.65 -16.12 3.99
CA GLU A 51 -13.88 -15.37 3.71
C GLU A 51 -14.71 -16.02 2.61
N ARG A 52 -14.09 -16.87 1.79
CA ARG A 52 -14.74 -17.57 0.66
C ARG A 52 -14.23 -19.00 0.58
N LEU A 53 -15.11 -19.89 0.17
CA LEU A 53 -14.73 -21.26 -0.08
C LEU A 53 -13.88 -21.37 -1.35
N PRO A 54 -12.84 -22.26 -1.35
CA PRO A 54 -12.02 -22.51 -2.52
C PRO A 54 -12.85 -23.20 -3.63
N SER A 55 -12.54 -22.89 -4.88
CA SER A 55 -13.04 -23.65 -6.03
C SER A 55 -12.37 -25.00 -6.13
N ARG A 56 -12.90 -25.89 -6.98
CA ARG A 56 -12.24 -27.16 -7.30
C ARG A 56 -10.83 -26.93 -7.87
N GLU A 57 -10.68 -25.99 -8.78
CA GLU A 57 -9.39 -25.63 -9.38
C GLU A 57 -8.41 -25.12 -8.34
N ASP A 58 -8.87 -24.33 -7.37
CA ASP A 58 -8.03 -23.89 -6.24
C ASP A 58 -7.51 -25.07 -5.45
N LEU A 59 -8.37 -26.03 -5.12
CA LEU A 59 -7.99 -27.22 -4.35
C LEU A 59 -7.02 -28.12 -5.13
N GLU A 60 -7.24 -28.32 -6.43
CA GLU A 60 -6.33 -29.07 -7.31
C GLU A 60 -4.95 -28.41 -7.35
N ARG A 61 -4.89 -27.08 -7.49
CA ARG A 61 -3.63 -26.32 -7.46
C ARG A 61 -2.92 -26.44 -6.10
N VAL A 62 -3.66 -26.29 -4.99
CA VAL A 62 -3.08 -26.45 -3.65
C VAL A 62 -2.57 -27.86 -3.43
N ARG A 63 -3.25 -28.89 -3.96
CA ARG A 63 -2.78 -30.29 -3.90
C ARG A 63 -1.46 -30.49 -4.66
N LEU A 64 -1.33 -29.90 -5.86
CA LEU A 64 -0.10 -29.95 -6.62
C LEU A 64 1.08 -29.29 -5.87
N LYS A 65 0.80 -28.20 -5.13
CA LYS A 65 1.81 -27.57 -4.28
C LYS A 65 2.28 -28.44 -3.12
N ASN A 66 1.42 -29.32 -2.59
CA ASN A 66 1.83 -30.24 -1.54
C ASN A 66 2.90 -31.23 -2.00
N LEU A 67 2.93 -31.56 -3.29
CA LEU A 67 3.97 -32.41 -3.89
C LEU A 67 5.35 -31.74 -3.92
N GLN A 68 5.39 -30.41 -3.80
CA GLN A 68 6.60 -29.62 -3.77
C GLN A 68 6.59 -28.71 -2.53
N PRO A 69 6.98 -29.21 -1.35
CA PRO A 69 6.89 -28.45 -0.13
C PRO A 69 7.70 -27.16 -0.19
N PRO A 70 7.17 -26.06 0.35
CA PRO A 70 7.91 -24.81 0.41
C PRO A 70 9.07 -24.95 1.38
N ARG A 71 10.13 -24.20 1.10
CA ARG A 71 11.25 -24.03 2.05
C ARG A 71 10.90 -22.92 3.06
N PRO A 72 11.49 -22.91 4.26
CA PRO A 72 11.34 -21.78 5.17
C PRO A 72 11.67 -20.47 4.43
N LEU A 73 10.83 -19.44 4.63
CA LEU A 73 11.02 -18.15 3.96
C LEU A 73 12.37 -17.52 4.36
N GLY A 74 12.78 -17.72 5.61
CA GLY A 74 14.07 -17.28 6.14
C GLY A 74 15.29 -17.95 5.51
N SER A 75 15.13 -19.14 4.89
CA SER A 75 16.25 -19.84 4.21
C SER A 75 16.63 -19.23 2.87
N GLU A 76 15.73 -18.44 2.26
CA GLU A 76 16.00 -17.75 1.01
C GLU A 76 16.55 -16.36 1.29
N VAL A 77 17.81 -16.16 1.00
CA VAL A 77 18.48 -14.89 1.21
C VAL A 77 18.61 -14.17 -0.13
N VAL A 78 18.07 -12.96 -0.20
CA VAL A 78 18.35 -12.04 -1.33
C VAL A 78 19.54 -11.22 -0.93
N THR A 79 20.73 -11.59 -1.42
CA THR A 79 21.97 -10.92 -1.05
C THR A 79 22.15 -9.61 -1.80
N PRO A 80 22.83 -8.63 -1.21
CA PRO A 80 23.23 -7.41 -1.92
C PRO A 80 24.06 -7.71 -3.19
N GLU A 81 24.86 -8.78 -3.16
CA GLU A 81 25.70 -9.22 -4.28
C GLU A 81 24.87 -9.65 -5.47
N TYR A 82 23.75 -10.36 -5.25
CA TYR A 82 22.83 -10.73 -6.31
C TYR A 82 22.29 -9.48 -7.04
N LEU A 83 21.87 -8.47 -6.31
CA LEU A 83 21.36 -7.22 -6.91
C LEU A 83 22.46 -6.48 -7.69
N ARG A 84 23.71 -6.47 -7.20
CA ARG A 84 24.85 -5.89 -7.91
C ARG A 84 25.20 -6.62 -9.19
N GLN A 85 24.97 -7.94 -9.26
CA GLN A 85 25.12 -8.71 -10.49
C GLN A 85 24.10 -8.30 -11.56
N LEU A 86 22.87 -7.94 -11.15
CA LEU A 86 21.84 -7.48 -12.06
C LEU A 86 22.08 -6.05 -12.53
N LYS A 87 22.47 -5.14 -11.59
CA LYS A 87 22.79 -3.75 -11.86
C LYS A 87 23.75 -3.25 -10.79
N HIS A 88 24.91 -2.75 -11.19
CA HIS A 88 26.01 -2.36 -10.27
C HIS A 88 25.63 -1.38 -9.17
N GLU A 89 24.61 -0.54 -9.41
CA GLU A 89 24.15 0.47 -8.44
C GLU A 89 23.07 -0.04 -7.48
N LEU A 90 22.48 -1.21 -7.75
CA LEU A 90 21.44 -1.76 -6.87
C LEU A 90 22.05 -2.49 -5.69
N THR A 91 21.62 -2.12 -4.50
CA THR A 91 21.97 -2.82 -3.26
C THR A 91 20.83 -2.71 -2.27
N LEU A 92 20.61 -3.77 -1.49
CA LEU A 92 19.72 -3.72 -0.33
C LEU A 92 20.46 -3.02 0.82
N ARG A 93 19.79 -2.08 1.45
CA ARG A 93 20.26 -1.41 2.66
C ARG A 93 19.98 -2.28 3.88
N ARG A 94 20.74 -2.12 4.93
CA ARG A 94 20.64 -2.91 6.17
C ARG A 94 19.21 -2.98 6.71
N TYR A 95 18.52 -1.86 6.79
CA TYR A 95 17.13 -1.83 7.29
C TYR A 95 16.14 -2.60 6.39
N GLN A 96 16.38 -2.66 5.08
CA GLN A 96 15.55 -3.45 4.15
C GLN A 96 15.76 -4.95 4.41
N ILE A 97 17.00 -5.37 4.64
CA ILE A 97 17.31 -6.75 5.03
C ILE A 97 16.66 -7.08 6.37
N GLN A 98 16.76 -6.20 7.37
CA GLN A 98 16.10 -6.37 8.67
C GLN A 98 14.58 -6.51 8.54
N ALA A 99 13.94 -5.70 7.68
CA ALA A 99 12.50 -5.79 7.42
C ALA A 99 12.12 -7.17 6.83
N MET A 100 12.90 -7.65 5.86
CA MET A 100 12.69 -8.95 5.23
C MET A 100 12.88 -10.11 6.21
N ASP A 101 13.89 -10.03 7.06
CA ASP A 101 14.22 -11.10 8.02
C ASP A 101 13.19 -11.16 9.15
N GLU A 102 12.74 -10.03 9.67
CA GLU A 102 11.69 -9.99 10.67
C GLU A 102 10.36 -10.53 10.12
N LEU A 103 10.00 -10.15 8.89
CA LEU A 103 8.84 -10.71 8.21
C LEU A 103 8.96 -12.22 8.06
N ALA A 104 10.10 -12.71 7.54
CA ALA A 104 10.34 -14.13 7.35
C ALA A 104 10.31 -14.91 8.68
N ARG A 105 10.93 -14.38 9.71
CA ARG A 105 10.90 -14.96 11.06
C ARG A 105 9.46 -15.14 11.57
N LEU A 106 8.63 -14.11 11.45
CA LEU A 106 7.23 -14.17 11.89
C LEU A 106 6.38 -15.10 11.04
N PHE A 107 6.63 -15.12 9.72
CA PHE A 107 5.97 -16.02 8.78
C PHE A 107 6.28 -17.49 9.14
N ASP A 108 7.57 -17.83 9.30
CA ASP A 108 8.03 -19.20 9.54
C ASP A 108 7.71 -19.70 10.96
N THR A 109 7.88 -18.85 11.99
CA THR A 109 7.74 -19.29 13.40
C THR A 109 6.34 -19.15 13.95
N LYS A 110 5.59 -18.11 13.53
CA LYS A 110 4.24 -17.81 14.05
C LYS A 110 3.13 -18.10 13.04
N GLY A 111 3.46 -18.44 11.81
CA GLY A 111 2.48 -18.66 10.74
C GLY A 111 1.67 -17.42 10.35
N LEU A 112 2.18 -16.22 10.63
CA LEU A 112 1.47 -14.98 10.31
C LEU A 112 1.31 -14.83 8.80
N ARG A 113 0.17 -14.29 8.38
CA ARG A 113 -0.20 -14.08 6.97
C ARG A 113 -0.50 -12.62 6.64
N LYS A 114 -0.39 -11.73 7.60
CA LYS A 114 -0.60 -10.29 7.42
C LYS A 114 0.56 -9.54 8.04
N PHE A 115 1.14 -8.61 7.28
CA PHE A 115 2.32 -7.85 7.67
C PHE A 115 2.16 -6.39 7.26
N LEU A 116 2.57 -5.47 8.14
CA LEU A 116 2.60 -4.04 7.87
C LEU A 116 4.03 -3.52 8.01
N LEU A 117 4.56 -2.98 6.92
CA LEU A 117 5.87 -2.31 6.89
C LEU A 117 5.63 -0.80 6.83
N GLU A 118 5.91 -0.11 7.93
CA GLU A 118 5.82 1.34 8.02
C GLU A 118 7.17 1.93 7.65
N MET A 119 7.28 2.51 6.46
CA MET A 119 8.55 3.01 5.93
C MET A 119 8.36 4.36 5.26
N ALA A 120 9.27 5.30 5.56
CA ALA A 120 9.23 6.64 4.96
C ALA A 120 9.31 6.59 3.43
N THR A 121 8.74 7.61 2.77
CA THR A 121 8.90 7.78 1.32
C THR A 121 10.37 8.06 0.98
N GLY A 122 10.86 7.48 -0.12
CA GLY A 122 12.27 7.61 -0.53
C GLY A 122 13.23 6.59 0.10
N THR A 123 12.74 5.65 0.93
CA THR A 123 13.54 4.59 1.54
C THR A 123 13.67 3.32 0.69
N GLY A 124 13.29 3.36 -0.59
CA GLY A 124 13.42 2.23 -1.50
C GLY A 124 12.40 1.11 -1.27
N LYS A 125 11.15 1.45 -0.94
CA LYS A 125 10.03 0.49 -0.75
C LYS A 125 9.85 -0.44 -1.94
N THR A 126 9.95 0.07 -3.18
CA THR A 126 9.77 -0.73 -4.41
C THR A 126 10.82 -1.82 -4.53
N LEU A 127 12.10 -1.50 -4.25
CA LEU A 127 13.19 -2.49 -4.26
C LEU A 127 12.99 -3.56 -3.17
N LEU A 128 12.58 -3.16 -1.98
CA LEU A 128 12.23 -4.08 -0.89
C LEU A 128 11.08 -5.01 -1.32
N CYS A 129 10.04 -4.48 -1.98
CA CYS A 129 8.93 -5.30 -2.49
C CYS A 129 9.42 -6.34 -3.51
N ALA A 130 10.26 -5.94 -4.47
CA ALA A 130 10.82 -6.85 -5.45
C ALA A 130 11.65 -7.97 -4.78
N ALA A 131 12.47 -7.62 -3.80
CA ALA A 131 13.26 -8.58 -3.04
C ALA A 131 12.38 -9.54 -2.21
N LEU A 132 11.31 -9.03 -1.58
CA LEU A 132 10.33 -9.86 -0.87
C LEU A 132 9.60 -10.81 -1.83
N ILE A 133 9.13 -10.30 -2.99
CA ILE A 133 8.50 -11.13 -4.03
C ILE A 133 9.43 -12.27 -4.44
N ARG A 134 10.69 -11.95 -4.75
CA ARG A 134 11.69 -12.95 -5.09
C ARG A 134 11.84 -14.01 -4.00
N ARG A 135 11.96 -13.59 -2.74
CA ARG A 135 12.10 -14.47 -1.59
C ARG A 135 10.93 -15.46 -1.49
N PHE A 136 9.68 -14.96 -1.65
CA PHE A 136 8.48 -15.80 -1.63
C PHE A 136 8.42 -16.79 -2.81
N LEU A 137 8.76 -16.34 -4.02
CA LEU A 137 8.74 -17.19 -5.22
C LEU A 137 9.84 -18.25 -5.17
N MET A 138 11.06 -17.88 -4.83
CA MET A 138 12.19 -18.80 -4.76
C MET A 138 12.03 -19.84 -3.66
N SER A 139 11.46 -19.48 -2.51
CA SER A 139 11.14 -20.40 -1.42
C SER A 139 9.91 -21.27 -1.69
N ARG A 140 9.19 -21.04 -2.80
CA ARG A 140 7.92 -21.68 -3.15
C ARG A 140 6.80 -21.45 -2.14
N ASN A 141 6.91 -20.37 -1.33
CA ASN A 141 5.81 -19.92 -0.48
C ASN A 141 4.73 -19.16 -1.26
N ALA A 142 5.08 -18.65 -2.44
CA ALA A 142 4.16 -18.13 -3.44
C ALA A 142 4.54 -18.64 -4.83
N GLU A 143 3.56 -18.78 -5.73
CA GLU A 143 3.73 -19.01 -7.18
C GLU A 143 3.17 -17.84 -7.97
N ARG A 144 2.14 -17.20 -7.45
CA ARG A 144 1.48 -16.05 -8.07
C ARG A 144 1.35 -14.90 -7.07
N VAL A 145 1.80 -13.74 -7.50
CA VAL A 145 1.87 -12.52 -6.70
C VAL A 145 1.06 -11.42 -7.36
N LEU A 146 0.23 -10.75 -6.59
CA LEU A 146 -0.44 -9.52 -6.98
C LEU A 146 0.24 -8.34 -6.27
N PHE A 147 0.80 -7.42 -7.05
CA PHE A 147 1.35 -6.17 -6.55
C PHE A 147 0.39 -5.02 -6.89
N ILE A 148 -0.14 -4.37 -5.87
CA ILE A 148 -1.14 -3.31 -6.01
C ILE A 148 -0.46 -1.97 -5.82
N VAL A 149 -0.60 -1.09 -6.81
CA VAL A 149 -0.11 0.29 -6.80
C VAL A 149 -1.28 1.28 -6.88
N ASP A 150 -1.04 2.51 -6.42
CA ASP A 150 -2.07 3.56 -6.38
C ASP A 150 -2.47 4.06 -7.78
N ARG A 151 -1.49 4.21 -8.69
CA ARG A 151 -1.69 4.81 -10.02
C ARG A 151 -1.01 4.02 -11.13
N ILE A 152 -1.55 4.17 -12.35
CA ILE A 152 -1.05 3.44 -13.52
C ILE A 152 0.37 3.86 -13.93
N GLU A 153 0.75 5.12 -13.72
CA GLU A 153 2.09 5.62 -13.96
C GLU A 153 3.11 4.92 -13.06
N LEU A 154 2.74 4.70 -11.78
CA LEU A 154 3.55 3.92 -10.85
C LEU A 154 3.67 2.46 -11.29
N ALA A 155 2.62 1.89 -11.89
CA ALA A 155 2.69 0.52 -12.42
C ALA A 155 3.71 0.40 -13.55
N LYS A 156 3.81 1.39 -14.44
CA LYS A 156 4.81 1.43 -15.53
C LYS A 156 6.24 1.51 -14.97
N GLN A 157 6.48 2.39 -14.01
CA GLN A 157 7.78 2.48 -13.35
C GLN A 157 8.12 1.19 -12.57
N THR A 158 7.15 0.65 -11.84
CA THR A 158 7.34 -0.59 -11.06
C THR A 158 7.71 -1.77 -11.95
N ILE A 159 7.11 -1.90 -13.16
CA ILE A 159 7.43 -3.03 -14.03
C ILE A 159 8.87 -2.95 -14.54
N GLU A 160 9.38 -1.76 -14.81
CA GLU A 160 10.79 -1.55 -15.20
C GLU A 160 11.73 -1.94 -14.07
N ASP A 161 11.45 -1.49 -12.83
CA ASP A 161 12.22 -1.85 -11.65
C ASP A 161 12.15 -3.38 -11.38
N PHE A 162 10.97 -3.97 -11.48
CA PHE A 162 10.77 -5.39 -11.25
C PHE A 162 11.42 -6.27 -12.35
N ALA A 163 11.43 -5.81 -13.60
CA ALA A 163 12.10 -6.52 -14.68
C ALA A 163 13.61 -6.66 -14.44
N VAL A 164 14.21 -5.69 -13.74
CA VAL A 164 15.63 -5.77 -13.34
C VAL A 164 15.86 -6.76 -12.19
N VAL A 165 14.99 -6.74 -11.16
CA VAL A 165 15.19 -7.54 -9.93
C VAL A 165 14.61 -8.96 -10.06
N LEU A 166 13.62 -9.14 -10.92
CA LEU A 166 12.84 -10.37 -11.10
C LEU A 166 12.87 -10.86 -12.56
N PRO A 167 14.02 -10.93 -13.23
CA PRO A 167 14.07 -11.24 -14.66
C PRO A 167 13.50 -12.62 -15.00
N GLU A 168 13.57 -13.58 -14.07
CA GLU A 168 13.08 -14.95 -14.28
C GLU A 168 11.54 -15.06 -14.21
N PHE A 169 10.86 -14.10 -13.57
CA PHE A 169 9.43 -14.15 -13.25
C PHE A 169 8.54 -13.34 -14.19
N LYS A 170 9.12 -12.59 -15.13
CA LYS A 170 8.43 -11.81 -16.17
C LYS A 170 7.21 -11.04 -15.63
N PRO A 171 7.40 -10.01 -14.81
CA PRO A 171 6.31 -9.21 -14.28
C PRO A 171 5.45 -8.62 -15.40
N VAL A 172 4.12 -8.54 -15.21
CA VAL A 172 3.21 -7.97 -16.20
C VAL A 172 2.26 -6.97 -15.57
N ILE A 173 1.82 -5.96 -16.33
CA ILE A 173 0.75 -5.05 -15.92
C ILE A 173 -0.58 -5.69 -16.27
N TYR A 174 -1.47 -5.87 -15.29
CA TYR A 174 -2.78 -6.51 -15.41
C TYR A 174 -3.57 -6.03 -16.64
N LYS A 175 -3.73 -4.70 -16.78
CA LYS A 175 -4.51 -4.10 -17.88
C LYS A 175 -3.97 -4.46 -19.27
N THR A 176 -2.66 -4.56 -19.42
CA THR A 176 -1.99 -4.94 -20.67
C THR A 176 -2.04 -6.44 -20.87
N ALA A 177 -1.59 -7.22 -19.89
CA ALA A 177 -1.49 -8.67 -19.94
C ALA A 177 -2.83 -9.36 -20.21
N ARG A 178 -3.93 -8.77 -19.71
CA ARG A 178 -5.28 -9.22 -20.00
C ARG A 178 -5.63 -9.12 -21.48
N ARG A 179 -5.16 -8.07 -22.18
CA ARG A 179 -5.41 -7.88 -23.62
C ARG A 179 -4.54 -8.79 -24.48
N THR A 180 -3.32 -9.05 -24.03
CA THR A 180 -2.34 -9.88 -24.78
C THR A 180 -2.45 -11.37 -24.47
N GLY A 181 -3.24 -11.76 -23.45
CA GLY A 181 -3.34 -13.16 -23.00
C GLY A 181 -2.19 -13.63 -22.11
N GLU A 182 -1.26 -12.77 -21.76
CA GLU A 182 -0.05 -13.09 -20.96
C GLU A 182 -0.34 -13.31 -19.47
N LEU A 183 -1.55 -12.96 -19.02
CA LEU A 183 -1.92 -12.98 -17.58
C LEU A 183 -1.77 -14.37 -16.95
N LEU A 184 -2.17 -15.42 -17.68
CA LEU A 184 -2.15 -16.81 -17.17
C LEU A 184 -0.73 -17.37 -17.00
N GLY A 185 0.23 -16.87 -17.76
CA GLY A 185 1.63 -17.31 -17.71
C GLY A 185 2.53 -16.53 -16.76
N SER A 186 2.01 -15.47 -16.12
CA SER A 186 2.81 -14.59 -15.28
C SER A 186 2.75 -14.98 -13.80
N SER A 187 3.91 -15.00 -13.15
CA SER A 187 4.01 -15.17 -11.70
C SER A 187 3.83 -13.87 -10.92
N VAL A 188 3.99 -12.71 -11.57
CA VAL A 188 3.89 -11.39 -10.90
C VAL A 188 3.00 -10.47 -11.71
N VAL A 189 1.86 -10.11 -11.15
CA VAL A 189 0.87 -9.20 -11.76
C VAL A 189 0.86 -7.88 -11.01
N ILE A 190 1.12 -6.79 -11.72
CA ILE A 190 1.05 -5.42 -11.19
C ILE A 190 -0.29 -4.82 -11.62
N ALA A 191 -1.07 -4.32 -10.65
CA ALA A 191 -2.40 -3.77 -10.91
C ALA A 191 -2.66 -2.52 -10.09
N THR A 192 -3.56 -1.67 -10.57
CA THR A 192 -4.21 -0.65 -9.74
C THR A 192 -5.54 -1.18 -9.23
N ILE A 193 -6.00 -0.70 -8.08
CA ILE A 193 -7.34 -1.03 -7.56
C ILE A 193 -8.42 -0.73 -8.60
N GLN A 194 -8.33 0.44 -9.26
CA GLN A 194 -9.30 0.83 -10.28
C GLN A 194 -9.35 -0.16 -11.44
N SER A 195 -8.19 -0.70 -11.87
CA SER A 195 -8.14 -1.66 -12.97
C SER A 195 -8.77 -3.00 -12.60
N LEU A 196 -8.64 -3.44 -11.37
CA LEU A 196 -9.27 -4.66 -10.85
C LEU A 196 -10.77 -4.49 -10.65
N MET A 197 -11.19 -3.32 -10.18
CA MET A 197 -12.59 -3.03 -9.87
C MET A 197 -13.46 -2.78 -11.10
N THR A 198 -12.86 -2.41 -12.25
CA THR A 198 -13.63 -2.16 -13.47
C THR A 198 -14.56 -3.34 -13.75
N ASP A 199 -15.89 -3.11 -13.70
CA ASP A 199 -16.94 -4.11 -13.87
C ASP A 199 -16.83 -5.33 -12.90
N ARG A 200 -16.15 -5.19 -11.79
CA ARG A 200 -15.82 -6.27 -10.83
C ARG A 200 -15.14 -7.48 -11.46
N ARG A 201 -14.43 -7.28 -12.54
CA ARG A 201 -13.80 -8.35 -13.37
C ARG A 201 -12.84 -9.24 -12.60
N TYR A 202 -12.21 -8.73 -11.54
CA TYR A 202 -11.34 -9.55 -10.70
C TYR A 202 -12.05 -10.82 -10.15
N ARG A 203 -13.39 -10.78 -9.98
CA ARG A 203 -14.17 -11.94 -9.52
C ARG A 203 -14.48 -12.95 -10.62
N GLU A 204 -14.46 -12.51 -11.88
CA GLU A 204 -14.69 -13.35 -13.05
C GLU A 204 -13.40 -13.98 -13.55
N GLU A 205 -12.29 -13.24 -13.45
CA GLU A 205 -11.00 -13.62 -13.97
C GLU A 205 -10.13 -14.39 -12.98
N PHE A 206 -10.39 -14.23 -11.66
CA PHE A 206 -9.59 -14.84 -10.61
C PHE A 206 -10.47 -15.57 -9.59
N THR A 207 -9.95 -16.72 -9.13
CA THR A 207 -10.50 -17.37 -7.94
C THR A 207 -9.95 -16.73 -6.66
N PRO A 208 -10.59 -16.92 -5.51
CA PRO A 208 -10.07 -16.41 -4.23
C PRO A 208 -8.65 -16.88 -3.89
N PHE A 209 -8.25 -18.05 -4.34
CA PHE A 209 -6.94 -18.64 -4.10
C PHE A 209 -5.97 -18.48 -5.29
N TYR A 210 -6.31 -17.62 -6.27
CA TYR A 210 -5.46 -17.45 -7.44
C TYR A 210 -4.08 -16.88 -7.10
N PHE A 211 -4.02 -15.87 -6.25
CA PHE A 211 -2.77 -15.30 -5.75
C PHE A 211 -2.41 -15.86 -4.38
N ASP A 212 -1.15 -16.13 -4.14
CA ASP A 212 -0.59 -16.61 -2.87
C ASP A 212 -0.06 -15.47 -2.01
N LEU A 213 0.32 -14.38 -2.66
CA LEU A 213 0.86 -13.17 -2.04
C LEU A 213 0.21 -11.94 -2.67
N VAL A 214 -0.30 -11.05 -1.83
CA VAL A 214 -0.80 -9.72 -2.24
C VAL A 214 0.01 -8.67 -1.50
N ILE A 215 0.67 -7.81 -2.25
CA ILE A 215 1.44 -6.69 -1.71
C ILE A 215 0.74 -5.39 -2.10
N ASN A 216 0.46 -4.55 -1.12
CA ASN A 216 -0.17 -3.25 -1.33
C ASN A 216 0.85 -2.15 -1.06
N ASP A 217 1.28 -1.44 -2.10
CA ASP A 217 1.95 -0.16 -1.93
C ASP A 217 0.92 0.92 -1.57
N GLU A 218 1.32 1.85 -0.71
CA GLU A 218 0.43 2.84 -0.10
C GLU A 218 -0.81 2.20 0.56
N ALA A 219 -0.57 1.16 1.37
CA ALA A 219 -1.58 0.29 1.97
C ALA A 219 -2.70 1.04 2.71
N HIS A 220 -2.41 2.23 3.27
CA HIS A 220 -3.39 3.07 3.94
C HIS A 220 -4.54 3.53 3.03
N ARG A 221 -4.40 3.42 1.69
CA ARG A 221 -5.45 3.73 0.71
C ARG A 221 -6.28 2.52 0.33
N SER A 222 -5.72 1.32 0.45
CA SER A 222 -6.36 0.06 0.00
C SER A 222 -7.25 -0.60 1.05
N ILE A 223 -7.32 -0.05 2.26
CA ILE A 223 -8.09 -0.65 3.36
C ILE A 223 -9.52 -0.13 3.48
N TYR A 224 -9.97 0.75 2.57
CA TYR A 224 -11.29 1.37 2.61
C TYR A 224 -12.17 0.94 1.43
N GLY A 225 -13.50 0.95 1.67
CA GLY A 225 -14.51 0.79 0.63
C GLY A 225 -14.25 -0.40 -0.28
N ASP A 226 -14.44 -0.17 -1.56
CA ASP A 226 -14.30 -1.19 -2.59
C ASP A 226 -12.86 -1.73 -2.74
N ALA A 227 -11.84 -0.90 -2.45
CA ALA A 227 -10.45 -1.33 -2.46
C ALA A 227 -10.19 -2.45 -1.43
N ARG A 228 -10.79 -2.32 -0.25
CA ARG A 228 -10.75 -3.36 0.78
C ARG A 228 -11.38 -4.65 0.30
N GLU A 229 -12.52 -4.57 -0.40
CA GLU A 229 -13.22 -5.74 -0.93
C GLU A 229 -12.34 -6.52 -1.92
N VAL A 230 -11.63 -5.84 -2.83
CA VAL A 230 -10.69 -6.45 -3.77
C VAL A 230 -9.57 -7.18 -3.03
N VAL A 231 -8.94 -6.51 -2.06
CA VAL A 231 -7.82 -7.11 -1.32
C VAL A 231 -8.27 -8.29 -0.45
N GLN A 232 -9.46 -8.22 0.15
CA GLN A 232 -10.04 -9.28 0.97
C GLN A 232 -10.56 -10.46 0.15
N PHE A 233 -10.86 -10.25 -1.12
CA PHE A 233 -11.30 -11.34 -2.01
C PHE A 233 -10.24 -12.44 -2.09
N PHE A 234 -8.96 -12.08 -2.17
CA PHE A 234 -7.87 -13.03 -2.31
C PHE A 234 -7.44 -13.63 -0.96
N GLN A 235 -7.46 -14.96 -0.88
CA GLN A 235 -7.01 -15.71 0.30
C GLN A 235 -5.49 -15.92 0.26
N ALA A 236 -4.76 -14.82 0.38
CA ALA A 236 -3.32 -14.74 0.21
C ALA A 236 -2.61 -14.24 1.48
N THR A 237 -1.31 -14.44 1.56
CA THR A 237 -0.46 -13.67 2.47
C THR A 237 -0.52 -12.20 2.03
N ARG A 238 -0.72 -11.28 2.97
CA ARG A 238 -0.90 -9.84 2.69
C ARG A 238 0.24 -9.04 3.30
N ILE A 239 0.89 -8.22 2.49
CA ILE A 239 1.93 -7.30 2.95
C ILE A 239 1.49 -5.89 2.56
N GLY A 240 1.39 -4.99 3.54
CA GLY A 240 1.13 -3.58 3.32
C GLY A 240 2.39 -2.76 3.54
N LEU A 241 2.69 -1.85 2.60
CA LEU A 241 3.74 -0.84 2.77
C LEU A 241 3.10 0.54 2.80
N THR A 242 3.52 1.38 3.73
CA THR A 242 3.04 2.76 3.81
C THR A 242 3.97 3.63 4.63
N ALA A 243 4.07 4.91 4.29
CA ALA A 243 4.73 5.90 5.13
C ALA A 243 3.78 6.52 6.16
N THR A 244 2.47 6.43 5.94
CA THR A 244 1.44 7.17 6.71
C THR A 244 0.28 6.25 7.09
N PRO A 245 0.51 5.24 7.94
CA PRO A 245 -0.58 4.37 8.39
C PRO A 245 -1.64 5.17 9.16
N LYS A 246 -2.90 4.81 8.98
CA LYS A 246 -4.01 5.41 9.71
C LYS A 246 -4.20 4.68 11.04
N ALA A 247 -4.08 5.40 12.14
CA ALA A 247 -4.09 4.87 13.50
C ALA A 247 -5.33 5.38 14.27
N TYR A 248 -6.52 4.93 13.87
CA TYR A 248 -7.77 5.36 14.51
C TYR A 248 -8.03 4.72 15.88
N LEU A 249 -7.28 3.68 16.22
CA LEU A 249 -7.33 2.99 17.52
C LEU A 249 -6.19 3.37 18.46
N LYS A 250 -5.25 4.20 18.01
CA LYS A 250 -4.13 4.65 18.85
C LYS A 250 -4.66 5.54 19.98
N ASN A 251 -4.23 5.28 21.20
CA ASN A 251 -4.62 6.02 22.41
C ASN A 251 -6.12 5.91 22.76
N ILE A 252 -6.81 4.84 22.33
CA ILE A 252 -8.20 4.57 22.67
C ILE A 252 -8.25 3.30 23.52
N ASP A 253 -9.01 3.39 24.59
CA ASP A 253 -9.42 2.20 25.34
C ASP A 253 -10.52 1.48 24.53
N ALA A 254 -10.10 0.42 23.85
CA ALA A 254 -10.99 -0.34 22.97
C ALA A 254 -12.07 -1.11 23.74
N GLU A 255 -11.76 -1.57 24.98
CA GLU A 255 -12.72 -2.30 25.82
C GLU A 255 -13.82 -1.36 26.28
N LYS A 256 -13.44 -0.19 26.83
CA LYS A 256 -14.40 0.84 27.24
C LYS A 256 -15.24 1.34 26.05
N LEU A 257 -14.63 1.57 24.90
CA LEU A 257 -15.36 2.01 23.70
C LEU A 257 -16.30 0.90 23.17
N ALA A 258 -15.95 -0.38 23.33
CA ALA A 258 -16.79 -1.50 22.96
C ALA A 258 -18.07 -1.56 23.81
N GLU A 259 -17.96 -1.27 25.12
CA GLU A 259 -19.08 -1.24 26.04
C GLU A 259 -19.98 0.00 25.80
N GLU A 260 -19.37 1.18 25.64
CA GLU A 260 -20.11 2.44 25.48
C GLU A 260 -20.73 2.61 24.07
N ASN A 261 -19.99 2.27 23.01
CA ASN A 261 -20.42 2.44 21.62
C ASN A 261 -19.76 1.43 20.67
N PRO A 262 -20.27 0.20 20.59
CA PRO A 262 -19.72 -0.87 19.74
C PRO A 262 -19.61 -0.47 18.27
N ARG A 263 -20.59 0.28 17.73
CA ARG A 263 -20.58 0.74 16.32
C ARG A 263 -19.47 1.72 16.05
N ALA A 264 -19.14 2.59 17.01
CA ALA A 264 -18.03 3.53 16.88
C ALA A 264 -16.68 2.81 16.89
N LEU A 265 -16.55 1.76 17.70
CA LEU A 265 -15.36 0.90 17.69
C LEU A 265 -15.21 0.18 16.35
N GLU A 266 -16.25 -0.45 15.86
CA GLU A 266 -16.25 -1.14 14.57
C GLU A 266 -15.88 -0.19 13.42
N ALA A 267 -16.49 1.00 13.37
CA ALA A 267 -16.18 2.01 12.35
C ALA A 267 -14.70 2.46 12.39
N ARG A 268 -14.08 2.51 13.57
CA ARG A 268 -12.66 2.83 13.73
C ARG A 268 -11.77 1.65 13.34
N GLN A 269 -12.11 0.43 13.75
CA GLN A 269 -11.41 -0.81 13.36
C GLN A 269 -11.39 -0.99 11.83
N LEU A 270 -12.50 -0.70 11.18
CA LEU A 270 -12.61 -0.76 9.72
C LEU A 270 -11.67 0.22 9.00
N ARG A 271 -11.29 1.31 9.65
CA ARG A 271 -10.45 2.37 9.09
C ARG A 271 -9.00 2.34 9.57
N ASP A 272 -8.68 1.50 10.53
CA ASP A 272 -7.34 1.43 11.12
C ASP A 272 -6.43 0.50 10.32
N THR A 273 -5.29 1.04 9.86
CA THR A 273 -4.33 0.28 9.05
C THR A 273 -3.68 -0.83 9.86
N TYR A 274 -3.33 -0.59 11.12
CA TYR A 274 -2.70 -1.59 11.97
C TYR A 274 -3.64 -2.75 12.23
N HIS A 275 -4.90 -2.44 12.57
CA HIS A 275 -5.93 -3.45 12.80
C HIS A 275 -6.16 -4.32 11.55
N TYR A 276 -6.21 -3.71 10.36
CA TYR A 276 -6.39 -4.46 9.10
C TYR A 276 -5.30 -5.50 8.88
N PHE A 277 -4.04 -5.17 9.20
CA PHE A 277 -2.91 -6.09 9.09
C PHE A 277 -2.66 -6.95 10.34
N GLY A 278 -3.57 -6.91 11.33
CA GLY A 278 -3.44 -7.71 12.57
C GLY A 278 -2.35 -7.21 13.51
N CYS A 279 -1.94 -5.97 13.37
CA CYS A 279 -0.94 -5.32 14.22
C CYS A 279 -1.62 -4.59 15.39
N LYS A 280 -0.93 -4.50 16.52
CA LYS A 280 -1.36 -3.60 17.61
C LYS A 280 -1.29 -2.13 17.13
N PRO A 281 -2.22 -1.26 17.56
CA PRO A 281 -2.21 0.15 17.16
C PRO A 281 -0.86 0.83 17.44
N GLY A 282 -0.22 1.34 16.40
CA GLY A 282 1.10 1.99 16.49
C GLY A 282 2.32 1.04 16.49
N PHE A 283 2.11 -0.29 16.39
CA PHE A 283 3.19 -1.29 16.35
C PHE A 283 3.09 -2.13 15.08
N PRO A 284 3.68 -1.66 13.96
CA PRO A 284 3.72 -2.44 12.71
C PRO A 284 4.64 -3.66 12.84
N THR A 285 4.65 -4.52 11.84
CA THR A 285 5.61 -5.62 11.74
C THR A 285 7.05 -5.12 11.71
N PHE A 286 7.28 -4.03 10.98
CA PHE A 286 8.58 -3.36 10.93
C PHE A 286 8.35 -1.85 10.73
N ARG A 287 9.20 -1.04 11.35
CA ARG A 287 9.19 0.42 11.21
C ARG A 287 10.57 0.94 10.83
N TYR A 288 10.57 1.86 9.88
CA TYR A 288 11.72 2.67 9.51
C TYR A 288 11.21 4.04 9.05
N ASP A 289 11.12 4.97 9.97
CA ASP A 289 10.53 6.28 9.73
C ASP A 289 11.57 7.29 9.19
N ILE A 290 11.14 8.55 9.02
CA ILE A 290 12.01 9.61 8.50
C ILE A 290 13.17 9.91 9.46
N ILE A 291 12.96 9.80 10.76
CA ILE A 291 13.98 10.05 11.77
C ILE A 291 15.03 8.96 11.72
N ASP A 292 14.61 7.70 11.60
CA ASP A 292 15.51 6.57 11.43
C ASP A 292 16.37 6.74 10.18
N ALA A 293 15.76 7.15 9.05
CA ALA A 293 16.46 7.33 7.79
C ALA A 293 17.45 8.49 7.77
N VAL A 294 17.18 9.55 8.53
CA VAL A 294 18.09 10.70 8.69
C VAL A 294 19.26 10.37 9.61
N LYS A 295 19.03 9.57 10.66
CA LYS A 295 20.01 9.21 11.67
C LYS A 295 20.70 7.86 11.42
N ASP A 296 20.41 7.21 10.29
CA ASP A 296 20.96 5.89 9.99
C ASP A 296 22.50 5.94 9.98
N PRO A 297 23.18 5.00 10.65
CA PRO A 297 24.65 4.96 10.70
C PRO A 297 25.32 4.79 9.33
N GLU A 298 24.61 4.18 8.36
CA GLU A 298 25.08 3.98 6.98
C GLU A 298 24.66 5.11 6.04
N GLY A 299 23.88 6.10 6.57
CA GLY A 299 23.30 7.22 5.83
C GLY A 299 23.95 8.56 6.12
N PRO A 300 23.22 9.67 6.04
CA PRO A 300 21.75 9.78 5.99
C PRO A 300 21.15 9.37 4.63
N PHE A 301 20.04 8.62 4.66
CA PHE A 301 19.31 8.24 3.46
C PHE A 301 18.18 9.22 3.09
N LEU A 302 17.73 10.02 4.05
CA LEU A 302 16.80 11.12 3.87
C LEU A 302 17.31 12.37 4.58
N CYS A 303 16.82 13.53 4.13
CA CYS A 303 17.03 14.81 4.80
C CYS A 303 15.82 15.16 5.67
N LEU A 304 16.04 15.85 6.80
CA LEU A 304 14.93 16.41 7.55
C LEU A 304 14.25 17.49 6.71
N PRO A 305 12.91 17.49 6.63
CA PRO A 305 12.18 18.55 5.96
C PRO A 305 12.30 19.84 6.79
N THR A 306 12.63 20.95 6.14
CA THR A 306 12.45 22.28 6.71
C THR A 306 11.04 22.75 6.40
N ILE A 307 10.24 22.99 7.42
CA ILE A 307 8.87 23.47 7.25
C ILE A 307 8.90 24.99 7.43
N ILE A 308 8.51 25.71 6.38
CA ILE A 308 8.34 27.18 6.40
C ILE A 308 6.85 27.47 6.37
N ASP A 309 6.31 27.92 7.48
CA ASP A 309 4.89 28.30 7.59
C ASP A 309 4.74 29.77 7.17
N LEU A 310 4.17 29.98 6.00
CA LEU A 310 3.87 31.32 5.49
C LEU A 310 2.49 31.76 5.98
N ARG A 311 2.47 32.74 6.87
CA ARG A 311 1.23 33.38 7.34
C ARG A 311 1.09 34.74 6.68
N SER A 312 -0.05 34.98 6.05
CA SER A 312 -0.47 36.32 5.63
C SER A 312 -1.58 36.83 6.57
N ASP A 313 -1.77 38.12 6.65
CA ASP A 313 -2.87 38.74 7.43
C ASP A 313 -4.25 38.27 6.97
N ILE A 314 -4.32 37.73 5.74
CA ILE A 314 -5.48 37.04 5.18
C ILE A 314 -5.30 35.52 5.48
N THR A 315 -5.13 35.14 6.73
CA THR A 315 -5.11 33.72 7.08
C THR A 315 -6.51 33.14 7.05
N THR A 316 -6.58 31.91 6.63
CA THR A 316 -7.78 31.08 6.62
C THR A 316 -8.57 31.11 7.92
N LYS A 317 -7.92 31.35 9.05
CA LYS A 317 -8.55 31.44 10.35
C LYS A 317 -9.36 32.73 10.51
N ALA A 318 -8.83 33.86 10.08
CA ALA A 318 -9.53 35.15 10.13
C ALA A 318 -10.74 35.18 9.17
N LEU A 319 -10.64 34.52 8.00
CA LEU A 319 -11.75 34.40 7.06
C LEU A 319 -12.87 33.47 7.56
N VAL A 320 -12.55 32.47 8.38
CA VAL A 320 -13.56 31.56 8.97
C VAL A 320 -14.22 32.15 10.19
N GLU A 321 -13.45 32.84 11.03
CA GLU A 321 -13.96 33.45 12.26
C GLU A 321 -14.79 34.73 12.00
N SER A 322 -14.51 35.42 10.89
CA SER A 322 -15.21 36.67 10.51
C SER A 322 -16.43 36.49 9.61
N GLY A 323 -16.66 35.26 9.08
CA GLY A 323 -17.79 35.02 8.18
C GLY A 323 -17.76 35.95 6.96
N TRP A 324 -16.67 35.93 6.19
CA TRP A 324 -16.51 36.81 5.03
C TRP A 324 -17.63 36.60 4.01
N ALA A 325 -18.49 37.58 3.88
CA ALA A 325 -19.39 37.71 2.75
C ALA A 325 -18.75 38.62 1.71
N VAL A 326 -18.62 38.16 0.50
CA VAL A 326 -18.19 38.99 -0.64
C VAL A 326 -19.42 39.25 -1.48
N VAL A 327 -19.66 40.52 -1.80
CA VAL A 327 -20.74 40.90 -2.71
C VAL A 327 -20.31 40.56 -4.12
N VAL A 328 -20.90 39.52 -4.72
CA VAL A 328 -20.73 39.14 -6.12
C VAL A 328 -22.07 39.36 -6.82
N ASN A 329 -22.10 40.26 -7.80
CA ASN A 329 -23.32 40.57 -8.57
C ASN A 329 -24.53 40.95 -7.71
N GLU A 330 -24.33 41.85 -6.71
CA GLU A 330 -25.35 42.33 -5.80
C GLU A 330 -25.95 41.30 -4.81
N GLN A 331 -25.37 40.10 -4.72
CA GLN A 331 -25.75 39.08 -3.73
C GLN A 331 -24.60 38.78 -2.79
N GLU A 332 -24.91 38.64 -1.48
CA GLU A 332 -23.96 38.17 -0.48
C GLU A 332 -23.78 36.68 -0.60
N GLU A 333 -22.59 36.21 -0.98
CA GLU A 333 -22.22 34.81 -0.93
C GLU A 333 -21.24 34.55 0.21
N SER A 334 -21.54 33.57 1.05
CA SER A 334 -20.61 33.09 2.09
C SER A 334 -19.69 32.01 1.51
N PHE A 335 -18.38 32.24 1.63
CA PHE A 335 -17.37 31.29 1.14
C PHE A 335 -16.70 30.55 2.30
N LYS A 336 -16.43 29.25 2.08
CA LYS A 336 -15.65 28.40 2.98
C LYS A 336 -14.17 28.40 2.56
N ILE A 337 -13.28 28.02 3.48
CA ILE A 337 -11.85 27.81 3.19
C ILE A 337 -11.62 26.95 1.94
N GLN A 338 -12.49 25.97 1.71
CA GLN A 338 -12.43 25.07 0.57
C GLN A 338 -12.72 25.74 -0.78
N ASP A 339 -13.28 26.93 -0.77
CA ASP A 339 -13.61 27.73 -1.96
C ASP A 339 -12.47 28.67 -2.37
N LEU A 340 -11.46 28.88 -1.51
CA LEU A 340 -10.25 29.64 -1.82
C LEU A 340 -9.50 28.97 -2.99
N GLU A 341 -9.10 29.79 -3.96
CA GLU A 341 -8.43 29.38 -5.21
C GLU A 341 -9.22 28.41 -6.11
N LYS A 342 -10.45 28.06 -5.70
CA LYS A 342 -11.43 27.38 -6.55
C LYS A 342 -12.46 28.35 -7.12
N LYS A 343 -13.03 29.18 -6.27
CA LYS A 343 -14.05 30.19 -6.62
C LYS A 343 -13.55 31.61 -6.42
N ILE A 344 -12.68 31.82 -5.41
CA ILE A 344 -12.09 33.12 -5.11
C ILE A 344 -10.59 33.06 -5.39
N PHE A 345 -10.15 33.87 -6.35
CA PHE A 345 -8.74 34.03 -6.66
C PHE A 345 -8.18 35.25 -5.91
N THR A 346 -7.06 35.05 -5.20
CA THR A 346 -6.38 36.08 -4.44
C THR A 346 -4.99 36.38 -5.03
N PRO A 347 -4.89 37.22 -6.10
CA PRO A 347 -3.63 37.48 -6.79
C PRO A 347 -2.52 37.97 -5.88
N THR A 348 -2.84 38.85 -4.94
CA THR A 348 -1.87 39.38 -3.95
C THR A 348 -1.29 38.29 -3.06
N ARG A 349 -2.15 37.39 -2.55
CA ARG A 349 -1.71 36.25 -1.75
C ARG A 349 -0.83 35.30 -2.53
N ASN A 350 -1.24 34.96 -3.75
CA ASN A 350 -0.47 34.08 -4.64
C ASN A 350 0.89 34.69 -4.98
N ARG A 351 0.97 35.99 -5.20
CA ARG A 351 2.22 36.71 -5.43
C ARG A 351 3.13 36.65 -4.21
N LEU A 352 2.62 36.93 -3.00
CA LEU A 352 3.38 36.80 -1.76
C LEU A 352 3.91 35.37 -1.53
N MET A 353 3.13 34.34 -1.88
CA MET A 353 3.57 32.94 -1.79
C MET A 353 4.73 32.68 -2.77
N CYS A 354 4.65 33.17 -4.00
CA CYS A 354 5.73 33.02 -4.99
C CYS A 354 6.99 33.78 -4.54
N GLU A 355 6.89 35.00 -4.06
CA GLU A 355 8.02 35.82 -3.55
C GLU A 355 8.68 35.14 -2.35
N ALA A 356 7.89 34.65 -1.40
CA ALA A 356 8.41 33.92 -0.24
C ALA A 356 9.10 32.62 -0.64
N PHE A 357 8.55 31.86 -1.60
CA PHE A 357 9.20 30.68 -2.13
C PHE A 357 10.56 31.02 -2.74
N LEU A 358 10.64 32.02 -3.62
CA LEU A 358 11.90 32.43 -4.27
C LEU A 358 12.96 32.91 -3.27
N LYS A 359 12.54 33.51 -2.17
CA LYS A 359 13.39 33.97 -1.08
C LYS A 359 13.95 32.80 -0.26
N GLU A 360 13.09 31.87 0.16
CA GLU A 360 13.39 30.83 1.14
C GLU A 360 13.82 29.50 0.51
N ALA A 361 13.61 29.33 -0.82
CA ALA A 361 13.99 28.10 -1.51
C ALA A 361 15.49 27.81 -1.39
N GLN A 362 15.84 26.55 -1.20
CA GLN A 362 17.23 26.13 -1.19
C GLN A 362 17.88 26.43 -2.53
N LYS A 363 19.05 27.01 -2.46
CA LYS A 363 19.89 27.35 -3.62
C LYS A 363 21.09 26.44 -3.67
N ASP A 364 21.50 26.07 -4.87
CA ASP A 364 22.73 25.37 -5.10
C ASP A 364 23.97 26.29 -4.84
N PRO A 365 25.19 25.77 -4.86
CA PRO A 365 26.39 26.58 -4.68
C PRO A 365 26.55 27.69 -5.72
N ALA A 366 25.90 27.59 -6.89
CA ALA A 366 25.88 28.60 -7.94
C ALA A 366 24.77 29.66 -7.75
N GLY A 367 23.95 29.52 -6.70
CA GLY A 367 22.84 30.41 -6.37
C GLY A 367 21.55 30.12 -7.11
N ALA A 368 21.47 29.08 -7.92
CA ALA A 368 20.25 28.66 -8.60
C ALA A 368 19.31 27.90 -7.67
N ILE A 369 18.00 28.13 -7.81
CA ILE A 369 16.98 27.41 -7.04
C ILE A 369 16.92 25.97 -7.53
N GLY A 370 16.98 25.02 -6.60
CA GLY A 370 16.85 23.59 -6.88
C GLY A 370 15.50 23.23 -7.49
N LYS A 371 15.40 22.06 -8.13
CA LYS A 371 14.14 21.57 -8.70
C LYS A 371 13.09 21.47 -7.61
N ALA A 372 11.92 22.09 -7.83
CA ALA A 372 10.83 22.12 -6.88
C ALA A 372 9.50 21.79 -7.57
N ILE A 373 8.54 21.26 -6.79
CA ILE A 373 7.18 21.00 -7.25
C ILE A 373 6.24 21.86 -6.42
N VAL A 374 5.44 22.69 -7.09
CA VAL A 374 4.40 23.50 -6.47
C VAL A 374 3.04 22.87 -6.77
N PHE A 375 2.34 22.43 -5.74
CA PHE A 375 1.01 21.87 -5.88
C PHE A 375 -0.05 22.99 -5.85
N ALA A 376 -0.87 23.05 -6.88
CA ALA A 376 -1.98 23.98 -7.00
C ALA A 376 -3.33 23.30 -6.76
N VAL A 377 -4.34 24.07 -6.38
CA VAL A 377 -5.70 23.57 -6.08
C VAL A 377 -6.39 23.01 -7.32
N ASN A 378 -6.15 23.64 -8.49
CA ASN A 378 -6.69 23.22 -9.79
C ASN A 378 -5.78 23.67 -10.93
N GLN A 379 -6.12 23.30 -12.17
CA GLN A 379 -5.32 23.62 -13.37
C GLN A 379 -5.19 25.13 -13.60
N THR A 380 -6.27 25.89 -13.41
CA THR A 380 -6.26 27.36 -13.54
C THR A 380 -5.33 28.01 -12.52
N HIS A 381 -5.37 27.55 -11.28
CA HIS A 381 -4.47 28.01 -10.23
C HIS A 381 -3.00 27.66 -10.55
N ALA A 382 -2.73 26.45 -11.06
CA ALA A 382 -1.38 26.07 -11.51
C ALA A 382 -0.85 27.01 -12.60
N THR A 383 -1.68 27.30 -13.60
CA THR A 383 -1.31 28.22 -14.68
C THR A 383 -1.05 29.64 -14.18
N ASN A 384 -1.88 30.14 -13.25
CA ASN A 384 -1.72 31.47 -12.68
C ASN A 384 -0.45 31.56 -11.81
N LEU A 385 -0.15 30.55 -11.01
CA LEU A 385 1.09 30.50 -10.23
C LEU A 385 2.32 30.47 -11.13
N ALA A 386 2.31 29.66 -12.20
CA ALA A 386 3.43 29.61 -13.14
C ALA A 386 3.65 30.96 -13.86
N LYS A 387 2.58 31.69 -14.20
CA LYS A 387 2.69 33.06 -14.73
C LYS A 387 3.34 33.99 -13.71
N LEU A 388 2.87 34.00 -12.46
CA LEU A 388 3.42 34.84 -11.40
C LEU A 388 4.90 34.53 -11.12
N PHE A 389 5.29 33.25 -11.09
CA PHE A 389 6.69 32.87 -10.96
C PHE A 389 7.55 33.40 -12.12
N ASN A 390 7.05 33.29 -13.37
CA ASN A 390 7.76 33.77 -14.54
C ASN A 390 7.77 35.30 -14.68
N GLU A 391 6.80 36.01 -14.10
CA GLU A 391 6.86 37.47 -13.95
C GLU A 391 7.94 37.91 -12.96
N LEU A 392 8.11 37.16 -11.86
CA LEU A 392 9.13 37.43 -10.85
C LEU A 392 10.53 37.02 -11.30
N GLN A 393 10.63 35.87 -11.97
CA GLN A 393 11.86 35.35 -12.52
C GLN A 393 11.59 34.59 -13.83
N PRO A 394 11.90 35.18 -14.99
CA PRO A 394 11.59 34.59 -16.29
C PRO A 394 12.17 33.18 -16.48
N GLY A 395 11.32 32.27 -16.96
CA GLY A 395 11.71 30.90 -17.31
C GLY A 395 11.86 29.94 -16.12
N ILE A 396 11.52 30.36 -14.88
CA ILE A 396 11.70 29.53 -13.69
C ILE A 396 10.61 28.45 -13.50
N ALA A 397 9.41 28.64 -14.04
CA ALA A 397 8.28 27.77 -13.79
C ALA A 397 7.58 27.30 -15.07
N LEU A 398 7.19 26.03 -15.06
CA LEU A 398 6.35 25.40 -16.08
C LEU A 398 5.09 24.83 -15.42
N THR A 399 3.96 24.92 -16.12
CA THR A 399 2.71 24.31 -15.69
C THR A 399 2.66 22.87 -16.18
N ILE A 400 2.46 21.92 -15.27
CA ILE A 400 2.25 20.51 -15.59
C ILE A 400 0.79 20.17 -15.24
N THR A 401 -0.01 19.79 -16.22
CA THR A 401 -1.41 19.40 -16.03
C THR A 401 -1.73 18.19 -16.90
N SER A 402 -2.82 17.48 -16.59
CA SER A 402 -3.27 16.31 -17.35
C SER A 402 -3.68 16.61 -18.82
N ARG A 403 -3.70 17.88 -19.22
CA ARG A 403 -4.04 18.32 -20.61
C ARG A 403 -2.81 18.62 -21.46
N ILE A 404 -1.62 18.56 -20.91
CA ILE A 404 -0.39 18.73 -21.70
C ILE A 404 -0.07 17.35 -22.28
N PRO A 405 0.00 17.16 -23.62
CA PRO A 405 0.49 15.92 -24.21
C PRO A 405 1.93 15.67 -23.76
N GLU A 406 2.27 14.38 -23.56
CA GLU A 406 3.64 13.94 -23.26
C GLU A 406 4.62 14.32 -24.37
#